data_b7020f0dbff6d834ffe252cf21debcd4
#
_entry.id   b7020f0dbff6d834ffe252cf21debcd4
#
_cell.length_a   1.000
_cell.length_b   1.000
_cell.length_c   1.000
_cell.angle_alpha   90.00
_cell.angle_beta   90.00
_cell.angle_gamma   90.00
#
_symmetry.space_group_name_H-M   'P 1'
#
loop_
_entity.id
_entity.type
_entity.pdbx_description
1 polymer ?
#
loop_
_entity_poly.entity_id
_entity_poly.type
_entity_poly.pdbx_seq_one_letter_code
_entity_poly.pdbx_strand_id
1 'polypeptide(L)'
;MTLGFDLAAVCDNHDCETYFETGLGYCDVEDVSLKQALKCKFKKCISVEIDPRFVETGKQVFEEEINEGRCVLAVGDSAKLNQWFNEINGSGRCLFFLDAHIQGGMGDTCDYIRKCPLMEELECIQALPRNDHVICIDDVRIITSCKWGDHTETDLLGMIKTKLKEINPNYI
;
A
#
# COMPACT_ATOMS: atom_id res chain seq x y z
N MET A 1 10.06 -7.46 -5.96
CA MET A 1 10.11 -6.30 -6.90
C MET A 1 10.97 -5.22 -6.26
N THR A 2 11.95 -4.70 -6.95
CA THR A 2 12.80 -3.64 -6.40
C THR A 2 12.01 -2.32 -6.49
N LEU A 3 11.87 -1.62 -5.39
CA LEU A 3 11.26 -0.29 -5.37
C LEU A 3 12.02 0.62 -6.33
N GLY A 4 11.31 1.39 -7.15
CA GLY A 4 11.88 2.34 -8.11
C GLY A 4 12.46 3.62 -7.48
N PHE A 5 12.52 3.68 -6.14
CA PHE A 5 13.00 4.83 -5.37
C PHE A 5 13.68 4.40 -4.07
N ASP A 6 14.43 5.30 -3.46
CA ASP A 6 15.09 5.09 -2.16
C ASP A 6 14.09 5.34 -1.02
N LEU A 7 13.55 4.24 -0.46
CA LEU A 7 12.57 4.28 0.61
C LEU A 7 13.13 4.89 1.90
N ALA A 8 14.40 4.66 2.20
CA ALA A 8 15.04 5.23 3.38
C ALA A 8 15.15 6.75 3.26
N ALA A 9 15.54 7.24 2.08
CA ALA A 9 15.59 8.68 1.83
C ALA A 9 14.19 9.33 1.93
N VAL A 10 13.15 8.68 1.42
CA VAL A 10 11.78 9.19 1.54
C VAL A 10 11.34 9.19 3.01
N CYS A 11 11.61 8.13 3.75
CA CYS A 11 11.30 8.07 5.19
C CYS A 11 11.96 9.21 5.96
N ASP A 12 13.27 9.42 5.75
CA ASP A 12 14.05 10.43 6.46
C ASP A 12 13.66 11.87 6.07
N ASN A 13 13.47 12.13 4.77
CA ASN A 13 13.16 13.48 4.26
C ASN A 13 11.75 13.96 4.63
N HIS A 14 10.85 13.03 4.92
CA HIS A 14 9.45 13.36 5.22
C HIS A 14 9.06 13.05 6.66
N ASP A 15 9.98 12.60 7.51
CA ASP A 15 9.72 12.22 8.91
C ASP A 15 8.55 11.25 9.05
N CYS A 16 8.54 10.22 8.20
CA CYS A 16 7.49 9.19 8.22
C CYS A 16 7.75 8.20 9.37
N GLU A 17 6.76 8.04 10.24
CA GLU A 17 6.85 7.12 11.38
C GLU A 17 6.28 5.74 11.08
N THR A 18 5.32 5.65 10.16
CA THR A 18 4.64 4.42 9.79
C THR A 18 4.76 4.19 8.29
N TYR A 19 5.07 2.96 7.93
CA TYR A 19 4.93 2.44 6.58
C TYR A 19 3.64 1.64 6.50
N PHE A 20 2.81 1.91 5.50
CA PHE A 20 1.56 1.20 5.26
C PHE A 20 1.49 0.79 3.80
N GLU A 21 1.48 -0.50 3.52
CA GLU A 21 1.36 -1.00 2.15
C GLU A 21 0.08 -1.79 1.92
N THR A 22 -0.35 -1.81 0.68
CA THR A 22 -1.42 -2.66 0.16
C THR A 22 -0.84 -3.62 -0.86
N GLY A 23 -1.16 -4.92 -0.73
CA GLY A 23 -0.60 -5.96 -1.58
C GLY A 23 0.77 -6.46 -1.11
N LEU A 24 0.78 -7.41 -0.16
CA LEU A 24 2.00 -8.07 0.31
C LEU A 24 2.64 -8.96 -0.76
N GLY A 25 1.80 -9.71 -1.49
CA GLY A 25 2.24 -10.63 -2.52
C GLY A 25 3.22 -11.71 -2.03
N TYR A 26 4.14 -12.10 -2.91
CA TYR A 26 5.19 -13.10 -2.61
C TYR A 26 6.31 -12.48 -1.76
N CYS A 27 6.24 -12.64 -0.45
CA CYS A 27 7.19 -12.03 0.50
C CYS A 27 8.40 -12.90 0.86
N ASP A 28 8.55 -14.08 0.27
CA ASP A 28 9.66 -15.01 0.48
C ASP A 28 10.92 -14.66 -0.35
N VAL A 29 10.83 -13.67 -1.24
CA VAL A 29 11.96 -13.15 -2.02
C VAL A 29 12.63 -11.95 -1.32
N GLU A 30 13.88 -11.62 -1.72
CA GLU A 30 14.67 -10.59 -1.01
C GLU A 30 14.18 -9.16 -1.23
N ASP A 31 13.73 -8.85 -2.45
CA ASP A 31 13.44 -7.47 -2.87
C ASP A 31 11.97 -7.06 -2.65
N VAL A 32 11.33 -7.53 -1.59
CA VAL A 32 9.96 -7.09 -1.25
C VAL A 32 9.97 -5.74 -0.55
N SER A 33 8.96 -4.93 -0.84
CA SER A 33 8.76 -3.59 -0.27
C SER A 33 8.75 -3.61 1.26
N LEU A 34 8.01 -4.53 1.87
CA LEU A 34 7.94 -4.67 3.34
C LEU A 34 9.30 -4.99 3.98
N LYS A 35 10.11 -5.89 3.37
CA LYS A 35 11.47 -6.16 3.86
C LYS A 35 12.36 -4.92 3.82
N GLN A 36 12.22 -4.10 2.78
CA GLN A 36 12.96 -2.84 2.68
C GLN A 36 12.47 -1.84 3.72
N ALA A 37 11.16 -1.74 3.93
CA ALA A 37 10.57 -0.85 4.94
C ALA A 37 11.02 -1.22 6.36
N LEU A 38 11.07 -2.50 6.69
CA LEU A 38 11.52 -2.98 8.01
C LEU A 38 13.01 -2.69 8.29
N LYS A 39 13.83 -2.48 7.26
CA LYS A 39 15.22 -2.02 7.38
C LYS A 39 15.35 -0.51 7.58
N CYS A 40 14.27 0.26 7.33
CA CYS A 40 14.22 1.71 7.54
C CYS A 40 13.87 2.07 8.99
N LYS A 41 13.79 3.38 9.29
CA LYS A 41 13.50 3.91 10.64
C LYS A 41 12.03 3.95 11.01
N PHE A 42 11.15 3.33 10.23
CA PHE A 42 9.74 3.26 10.58
C PHE A 42 9.56 2.59 11.95
N LYS A 43 8.75 3.21 12.79
CA LYS A 43 8.36 2.65 14.10
C LYS A 43 7.43 1.45 13.93
N LYS A 44 6.64 1.45 12.85
CA LYS A 44 5.67 0.42 12.53
C LYS A 44 5.53 0.25 11.02
N CYS A 45 5.47 -0.99 10.57
CA CYS A 45 5.17 -1.37 9.19
C CYS A 45 3.89 -2.20 9.19
N ILE A 46 2.94 -1.84 8.32
CA ILE A 46 1.64 -2.50 8.19
C ILE A 46 1.48 -2.94 6.75
N SER A 47 1.07 -4.17 6.53
CA SER A 47 0.76 -4.68 5.20
C SER A 47 -0.62 -5.33 5.18
N VAL A 48 -1.46 -4.92 4.22
CA VAL A 48 -2.81 -5.46 4.01
C VAL A 48 -2.81 -6.25 2.71
N GLU A 49 -3.20 -7.52 2.81
CA GLU A 49 -3.22 -8.47 1.69
C GLU A 49 -4.57 -9.19 1.64
N ILE A 50 -5.15 -9.31 0.45
CA ILE A 50 -6.44 -9.95 0.27
C ILE A 50 -6.35 -11.47 0.29
N ASP A 51 -5.21 -12.04 -0.16
CA ASP A 51 -5.00 -13.49 -0.17
C ASP A 51 -4.40 -13.97 1.16
N PRO A 52 -5.15 -14.75 1.95
CA PRO A 52 -4.67 -15.24 3.25
C PRO A 52 -3.42 -16.12 3.15
N ARG A 53 -3.16 -16.73 1.98
CA ARG A 53 -1.97 -17.58 1.79
C ARG A 53 -0.69 -16.76 1.83
N PHE A 54 -0.69 -15.55 1.25
CA PHE A 54 0.45 -14.65 1.32
C PHE A 54 0.67 -14.11 2.74
N VAL A 55 -0.41 -13.81 3.45
CA VAL A 55 -0.32 -13.38 4.85
C VAL A 55 0.25 -14.51 5.73
N GLU A 56 -0.15 -15.75 5.51
CA GLU A 56 0.38 -16.88 6.27
C GLU A 56 1.88 -17.12 6.02
N THR A 57 2.31 -17.02 4.75
CA THR A 57 3.74 -17.03 4.42
C THR A 57 4.47 -15.84 5.08
N GLY A 58 3.88 -14.65 4.99
CA GLY A 58 4.44 -13.44 5.61
C GLY A 58 4.63 -13.56 7.12
N LYS A 59 3.68 -14.18 7.84
CA LYS A 59 3.81 -14.41 9.28
C LYS A 59 5.03 -15.26 9.64
N GLN A 60 5.39 -16.20 8.77
CA GLN A 60 6.61 -17.02 8.98
C GLN A 60 7.87 -16.21 8.65
N VAL A 61 7.84 -15.44 7.55
CA VAL A 61 8.98 -14.64 7.09
C VAL A 61 9.32 -13.49 8.04
N PHE A 62 8.29 -12.87 8.64
CA PHE A 62 8.42 -11.67 9.49
C PHE A 62 8.08 -11.95 10.96
N GLU A 63 8.27 -13.20 11.40
CA GLU A 63 7.91 -13.63 12.76
C GLU A 63 8.59 -12.77 13.85
N GLU A 64 9.86 -12.43 13.65
CA GLU A 64 10.64 -11.65 14.60
C GLU A 64 10.06 -10.23 14.74
N GLU A 65 9.84 -9.53 13.62
CA GLU A 65 9.31 -8.16 13.61
C GLU A 65 7.85 -8.08 14.08
N ILE A 66 7.08 -9.15 13.85
CA ILE A 66 5.71 -9.27 14.38
C ILE A 66 5.75 -9.41 15.91
N ASN A 67 6.62 -10.26 16.44
CA ASN A 67 6.77 -10.46 17.88
C ASN A 67 7.29 -9.21 18.59
N GLU A 68 8.12 -8.41 17.92
CA GLU A 68 8.58 -7.09 18.38
C GLU A 68 7.48 -6.01 18.31
N GLY A 69 6.36 -6.28 17.66
CA GLY A 69 5.28 -5.31 17.42
C GLY A 69 5.58 -4.27 16.35
N ARG A 70 6.67 -4.44 15.59
CA ARG A 70 7.07 -3.54 14.50
C ARG A 70 6.37 -3.84 13.18
N CYS A 71 5.91 -5.08 12.98
CA CYS A 71 5.22 -5.53 11.78
C CYS A 71 3.79 -5.98 12.09
N VAL A 72 2.84 -5.54 11.28
CA VAL A 72 1.44 -5.99 11.33
C VAL A 72 1.04 -6.48 9.94
N LEU A 73 0.63 -7.74 9.85
CA LEU A 73 0.07 -8.30 8.63
C LEU A 73 -1.43 -8.54 8.80
N ALA A 74 -2.22 -8.01 7.89
CA ALA A 74 -3.68 -8.12 7.93
C ALA A 74 -4.23 -8.78 6.66
N VAL A 75 -5.14 -9.72 6.83
CA VAL A 75 -5.94 -10.25 5.72
C VAL A 75 -7.12 -9.34 5.49
N GLY A 76 -7.28 -8.81 4.28
CA GLY A 76 -8.45 -8.02 3.93
C GLY A 76 -8.37 -7.29 2.59
N ASP A 77 -9.50 -6.74 2.22
CA ASP A 77 -9.67 -5.93 1.00
C ASP A 77 -9.21 -4.50 1.26
N SER A 78 -8.14 -4.08 0.59
CA SER A 78 -7.56 -2.74 0.75
C SER A 78 -8.48 -1.60 0.30
N ALA A 79 -9.52 -1.88 -0.48
CA ALA A 79 -10.60 -0.93 -0.74
C ALA A 79 -11.29 -0.44 0.56
N LYS A 80 -11.03 -1.10 1.69
CA LYS A 80 -11.56 -0.78 3.02
C LYS A 80 -10.44 -0.46 4.01
N LEU A 81 -9.41 0.25 3.58
CA LEU A 81 -8.24 0.61 4.41
C LEU A 81 -8.58 1.21 5.76
N ASN A 82 -9.70 1.91 5.86
CA ASN A 82 -10.18 2.52 7.10
C ASN A 82 -10.33 1.52 8.26
N GLN A 83 -10.47 0.22 7.99
CA GLN A 83 -10.55 -0.82 9.03
C GLN A 83 -9.26 -0.92 9.84
N TRP A 84 -8.11 -0.55 9.28
CA TRP A 84 -6.80 -0.65 9.92
C TRP A 84 -6.24 0.71 10.37
N PHE A 85 -6.99 1.79 10.21
CA PHE A 85 -6.51 3.12 10.61
C PHE A 85 -6.30 3.26 12.11
N ASN A 86 -6.91 2.42 12.94
CA ASN A 86 -6.61 2.36 14.37
C ASN A 86 -5.15 1.97 14.64
N GLU A 87 -4.51 1.23 13.74
CA GLU A 87 -3.10 0.85 13.82
C GLU A 87 -2.15 2.04 13.60
N ILE A 88 -2.63 3.09 12.92
CA ILE A 88 -1.88 4.31 12.63
C ILE A 88 -2.39 5.52 13.40
N ASN A 89 -3.52 5.42 14.12
CA ASN A 89 -4.07 6.50 14.92
C ASN A 89 -3.09 6.88 16.04
N GLY A 90 -2.74 8.19 16.08
CA GLY A 90 -1.74 8.72 17.00
C GLY A 90 -0.29 8.56 16.53
N SER A 91 -0.07 7.89 15.39
CA SER A 91 1.23 7.92 14.73
C SER A 91 1.47 9.28 14.07
N GLY A 92 2.73 9.57 13.79
CA GLY A 92 3.11 10.73 13.00
C GLY A 92 2.66 10.62 11.54
N ARG A 93 3.50 11.08 10.63
CA ARG A 93 3.26 10.94 9.19
C ARG A 93 3.41 9.49 8.75
N CYS A 94 2.50 9.02 7.89
CA CYS A 94 2.59 7.72 7.22
C CYS A 94 3.17 7.87 5.82
N LEU A 95 3.90 6.85 5.38
CA LEU A 95 4.13 6.58 3.98
C LEU A 95 3.17 5.46 3.56
N PHE A 96 2.24 5.76 2.66
CA PHE A 96 1.39 4.77 2.01
C PHE A 96 2.05 4.31 0.72
N PHE A 97 2.24 3.00 0.57
CA PHE A 97 2.69 2.35 -0.65
C PHE A 97 1.55 1.51 -1.21
N LEU A 98 0.92 2.01 -2.28
CA LEU A 98 -0.29 1.44 -2.86
C LEU A 98 0.10 0.55 -4.05
N ASP A 99 0.10 -0.76 -3.84
CA ASP A 99 0.53 -1.77 -4.81
C ASP A 99 -0.49 -2.93 -4.93
N ALA A 100 -1.70 -2.75 -4.38
CA ALA A 100 -2.73 -3.78 -4.44
C ALA A 100 -3.36 -3.87 -5.82
N HIS A 101 -3.10 -4.98 -6.50
CA HIS A 101 -3.71 -5.31 -7.77
C HIS A 101 -3.64 -6.81 -8.04
N ILE A 102 -4.51 -7.32 -8.92
CA ILE A 102 -4.46 -8.72 -9.36
C ILE A 102 -3.44 -8.86 -10.46
N GLN A 103 -2.40 -9.65 -10.23
CA GLN A 103 -1.44 -10.02 -11.25
C GLN A 103 -2.03 -11.05 -12.21
N GLY A 104 -1.68 -10.95 -13.52
CA GLY A 104 -2.13 -11.88 -14.53
C GLY A 104 -1.81 -13.33 -14.19
N GLY A 105 -2.80 -14.22 -14.30
CA GLY A 105 -2.69 -15.64 -13.92
C GLY A 105 -3.20 -15.97 -12.52
N MET A 106 -3.39 -15.00 -11.64
CA MET A 106 -4.00 -15.22 -10.32
C MET A 106 -5.53 -15.04 -10.33
N GLY A 107 -6.08 -14.36 -11.35
CA GLY A 107 -7.49 -13.99 -11.42
C GLY A 107 -8.46 -15.15 -11.61
N ASP A 108 -7.98 -16.33 -12.05
CA ASP A 108 -8.83 -17.49 -12.30
C ASP A 108 -9.15 -18.30 -11.04
N THR A 109 -8.50 -18.01 -9.91
CA THR A 109 -8.65 -18.77 -8.66
C THR A 109 -9.23 -17.97 -7.51
N CYS A 110 -9.45 -16.68 -7.71
CA CYS A 110 -9.89 -15.77 -6.64
C CYS A 110 -11.16 -15.03 -7.06
N ASP A 111 -12.22 -15.18 -6.29
CA ASP A 111 -13.48 -14.44 -6.43
C ASP A 111 -13.32 -12.97 -5.99
N TYR A 112 -12.28 -12.28 -6.47
CA TYR A 112 -12.05 -10.89 -6.14
C TYR A 112 -12.99 -9.99 -6.94
N ILE A 113 -13.75 -9.18 -6.23
CA ILE A 113 -14.73 -8.26 -6.81
C ILE A 113 -14.04 -7.16 -7.62
N ARG A 114 -12.79 -6.83 -7.28
CA ARG A 114 -12.04 -5.72 -7.90
C ARG A 114 -10.62 -6.12 -8.27
N LYS A 115 -10.17 -5.64 -9.42
CA LYS A 115 -8.81 -5.90 -9.91
C LYS A 115 -7.79 -4.88 -9.44
N CYS A 116 -8.20 -3.63 -9.16
CA CYS A 116 -7.37 -2.56 -8.66
C CYS A 116 -8.19 -1.64 -7.75
N PRO A 117 -7.95 -1.64 -6.43
CA PRO A 117 -8.73 -0.85 -5.46
C PRO A 117 -8.20 0.58 -5.26
N LEU A 118 -7.29 1.07 -6.09
CA LEU A 118 -6.54 2.32 -5.88
C LEU A 118 -7.42 3.53 -5.56
N MET A 119 -8.54 3.71 -6.26
CA MET A 119 -9.40 4.87 -6.04
C MET A 119 -10.08 4.82 -4.67
N GLU A 120 -10.52 3.66 -4.25
CA GLU A 120 -11.12 3.43 -2.93
C GLU A 120 -10.07 3.57 -1.81
N GLU A 121 -8.84 3.13 -2.05
CA GLU A 121 -7.72 3.34 -1.12
C GLU A 121 -7.45 4.84 -0.92
N LEU A 122 -7.40 5.61 -2.00
CA LEU A 122 -7.23 7.06 -1.94
C LEU A 122 -8.41 7.75 -1.22
N GLU A 123 -9.65 7.28 -1.42
CA GLU A 123 -10.81 7.77 -0.67
C GLU A 123 -10.70 7.50 0.83
N CYS A 124 -10.24 6.31 1.20
CA CYS A 124 -9.97 5.99 2.60
C CYS A 124 -8.90 6.92 3.20
N ILE A 125 -7.80 7.16 2.47
CA ILE A 125 -6.73 8.05 2.93
C ILE A 125 -7.23 9.50 3.05
N GLN A 126 -8.08 9.96 2.13
CA GLN A 126 -8.70 11.29 2.18
C GLN A 126 -9.53 11.50 3.46
N ALA A 127 -10.12 10.44 4.00
CA ALA A 127 -10.93 10.50 5.22
C ALA A 127 -10.08 10.59 6.51
N LEU A 128 -8.77 10.46 6.43
CA LEU A 128 -7.88 10.61 7.60
C LEU A 128 -7.87 12.08 8.08
N PRO A 129 -7.75 12.30 9.41
CA PRO A 129 -7.68 13.66 9.96
C PRO A 129 -6.45 14.44 9.49
N ARG A 130 -5.37 13.71 9.17
CA ARG A 130 -4.12 14.25 8.66
C ARG A 130 -4.05 14.06 7.15
N ASN A 131 -3.64 15.08 6.41
CA ASN A 131 -3.61 15.08 4.95
C ASN A 131 -2.21 15.29 4.34
N ASP A 132 -1.15 15.29 5.16
CA ASP A 132 0.24 15.49 4.71
C ASP A 132 1.06 14.20 4.73
N HIS A 133 0.41 13.06 4.59
CA HIS A 133 1.04 11.76 4.42
C HIS A 133 1.87 11.72 3.13
N VAL A 134 2.80 10.79 3.01
CA VAL A 134 3.44 10.47 1.72
C VAL A 134 2.64 9.35 1.07
N ILE A 135 2.31 9.50 -0.22
CA ILE A 135 1.59 8.49 -1.00
C ILE A 135 2.46 8.12 -2.20
N CYS A 136 2.86 6.86 -2.24
CA CYS A 136 3.56 6.25 -3.37
C CYS A 136 2.62 5.25 -4.03
N ILE A 137 2.45 5.34 -5.34
CA ILE A 137 1.58 4.46 -6.12
C ILE A 137 2.48 3.69 -7.09
N ASP A 138 2.46 2.36 -6.98
CA ASP A 138 3.19 1.51 -7.91
C ASP A 138 2.40 1.27 -9.21
N ASP A 139 3.09 0.77 -10.20
CA ASP A 139 2.55 0.34 -11.50
C ASP A 139 1.63 1.36 -12.23
N VAL A 140 1.78 2.66 -11.94
CA VAL A 140 1.00 3.73 -12.60
C VAL A 140 1.05 3.63 -14.13
N ARG A 141 2.19 3.24 -14.71
CA ARG A 141 2.34 3.01 -16.17
C ARG A 141 1.43 1.88 -16.67
N ILE A 142 1.21 0.83 -15.86
CA ILE A 142 0.36 -0.29 -16.21
C ILE A 142 -1.10 0.12 -16.05
N ILE A 143 -1.43 0.72 -14.93
CA ILE A 143 -2.77 1.24 -14.62
C ILE A 143 -3.26 2.18 -15.72
N THR A 144 -2.38 3.02 -16.27
CA THR A 144 -2.74 4.00 -17.30
C THR A 144 -2.67 3.48 -18.74
N SER A 145 -1.93 2.40 -19.00
CA SER A 145 -1.75 1.84 -20.35
C SER A 145 -2.66 0.66 -20.66
N CYS A 146 -3.15 -0.02 -19.65
CA CYS A 146 -4.02 -1.19 -19.77
C CYS A 146 -5.39 -0.85 -19.19
N LYS A 147 -6.42 -1.51 -19.69
CA LYS A 147 -7.74 -1.50 -19.02
C LYS A 147 -7.65 -2.33 -17.75
N TRP A 148 -6.95 -1.80 -16.78
CA TRP A 148 -6.68 -2.46 -15.51
C TRP A 148 -7.75 -2.10 -14.51
N GLY A 149 -8.28 -3.09 -13.88
CA GLY A 149 -9.33 -2.91 -12.91
C GLY A 149 -10.70 -2.69 -13.53
N ASP A 150 -11.59 -2.20 -12.70
CA ASP A 150 -12.99 -1.93 -13.04
C ASP A 150 -13.17 -0.54 -13.66
N HIS A 151 -12.07 0.20 -13.83
CA HIS A 151 -12.10 1.52 -14.40
C HIS A 151 -12.13 1.43 -15.93
N THR A 152 -13.24 1.85 -16.51
CA THR A 152 -13.43 1.98 -17.95
C THR A 152 -13.01 3.36 -18.46
N GLU A 153 -12.55 4.20 -17.56
CA GLU A 153 -12.22 5.60 -17.82
C GLU A 153 -10.99 5.72 -18.71
N THR A 154 -11.05 6.63 -19.65
CA THR A 154 -9.96 6.89 -20.61
C THR A 154 -8.84 7.74 -20.03
N ASP A 155 -9.05 8.37 -18.88
CA ASP A 155 -8.08 9.24 -18.19
C ASP A 155 -7.95 8.91 -16.69
N LEU A 156 -7.56 7.67 -16.39
CA LEU A 156 -7.34 7.24 -15.01
C LEU A 156 -6.23 8.05 -14.33
N LEU A 157 -5.18 8.44 -15.08
CA LEU A 157 -4.11 9.28 -14.53
C LEU A 157 -4.63 10.66 -14.08
N GLY A 158 -5.50 11.27 -14.86
CA GLY A 158 -6.17 12.52 -14.48
C GLY A 158 -7.03 12.38 -13.23
N MET A 159 -7.77 11.27 -13.12
CA MET A 159 -8.56 10.95 -11.94
C MET A 159 -7.68 10.79 -10.68
N ILE A 160 -6.59 10.02 -10.78
CA ILE A 160 -5.62 9.85 -9.68
C ILE A 160 -5.06 11.20 -9.23
N LYS A 161 -4.58 12.02 -10.18
CA LYS A 161 -4.05 13.36 -9.89
C LYS A 161 -5.07 14.27 -9.24
N THR A 162 -6.32 14.24 -9.70
CA THR A 162 -7.42 15.01 -9.11
C THR A 162 -7.66 14.56 -7.67
N LYS A 163 -7.76 13.25 -7.45
CA LYS A 163 -7.98 12.69 -6.10
C LYS A 163 -6.83 13.04 -5.15
N LEU A 164 -5.59 12.94 -5.60
CA LEU A 164 -4.44 13.35 -4.80
C LEU A 164 -4.50 14.84 -4.41
N LYS A 165 -4.91 15.74 -5.34
CA LYS A 165 -5.09 17.18 -5.05
C LYS A 165 -6.25 17.44 -4.09
N GLU A 166 -7.30 16.61 -4.08
CA GLU A 166 -8.39 16.66 -3.10
C GLU A 166 -7.90 16.28 -1.71
N ILE A 167 -6.97 15.29 -1.59
CA ILE A 167 -6.36 14.91 -0.32
C ILE A 167 -5.46 16.04 0.18
N ASN A 168 -4.54 16.51 -0.66
CA ASN A 168 -3.66 17.62 -0.32
C ASN A 168 -3.32 18.43 -1.59
N PRO A 169 -3.67 19.73 -1.66
CA PRO A 169 -3.39 20.58 -2.82
C PRO A 169 -1.91 20.69 -3.17
N ASN A 170 -1.01 20.39 -2.23
CA ASN A 170 0.44 20.46 -2.44
C ASN A 170 1.04 19.19 -3.06
N TYR A 171 0.27 18.10 -3.20
CA TYR A 171 0.77 16.91 -3.89
C TYR A 171 1.03 17.20 -5.37
N ILE A 172 2.07 16.56 -5.90
CA ILE A 172 2.60 16.84 -7.25
C ILE A 172 2.16 15.70 -8.19
#